data_efc3b517d3ce278b22f6098981b956e2
#
_entry.id   efc3b517d3ce278b22f6098981b956e2
#
_cell.length_a   1.000
_cell.length_b   1.000
_cell.length_c   1.000
_cell.angle_alpha   90.00
_cell.angle_beta   90.00
_cell.angle_gamma   90.00
#
_symmetry.space_group_name_H-M   'P 1'
#
loop_
_entity.id
_entity.type
_entity.pdbx_description
1 polymer ?
#
loop_
_entity_poly.entity_id
_entity_poly.type
_entity_poly.pdbx_seq_one_letter_code
_entity_poly.pdbx_strand_id
1 'polypeptide(L)'
;MADQRSVTRPAGPAGHGGPVTDHGTPEPVDRDGRGVGGSTPEPVDWAGPGVDGTAVEPGGWVLPAGGTSAGDGASAVGPDRATLRLALVVGGLVLAVLLGFGLGRANGRPTDRTAATAATAAAGDHTHAPGTGAHQHDGTAGQSGGDAATGLSVTSGGYTLTPSGGEFVAGRAGELRFQIRDAQRRPVTRFAIVHDKPMHLVVVRRDLTGFQHLHPTMAADGTWSIPLTLPQPGVWRAYTDFTALADDGQQTPATLGVDLVAPGDYTPRPLPAPATRATVAGFTVNYEGTAQVGAAVPLRFRVRDGAGQPATLERYLGAYGHLVALREGDLGYLHVHPGPGPATDTVTFWLTAPGPGSYRMYLDFQVAGVVRTAEFTLTVR
;
A
#
# COMPACT_ATOMS: atom_id res chain seq x y z
N MET A 1 -16.48 -0.62 -68.67
CA MET A 1 -15.39 -1.45 -69.18
C MET A 1 -14.56 -1.80 -67.95
N ALA A 2 -14.89 -2.84 -67.22
CA ALA A 2 -14.44 -4.23 -67.25
C ALA A 2 -12.92 -4.37 -67.18
N ASP A 3 -12.37 -4.73 -66.07
CA ASP A 3 -11.64 -6.01 -66.02
C ASP A 3 -11.50 -6.51 -64.59
N GLN A 4 -12.10 -7.66 -64.33
CA GLN A 4 -11.95 -8.50 -63.16
C GLN A 4 -10.82 -9.50 -63.43
N ARG A 5 -9.84 -9.58 -62.52
CA ARG A 5 -8.97 -10.75 -62.48
C ARG A 5 -9.06 -11.46 -61.14
N SER A 6 -9.75 -12.58 -61.21
CA SER A 6 -9.85 -13.67 -60.28
C SER A 6 -8.46 -14.31 -60.07
N VAL A 7 -8.02 -14.55 -58.82
CA VAL A 7 -6.86 -15.39 -58.51
C VAL A 7 -7.31 -16.54 -57.61
N THR A 8 -7.18 -17.69 -58.16
CA THR A 8 -7.49 -19.03 -57.67
C THR A 8 -6.59 -19.44 -56.47
N ARG A 9 -7.21 -20.12 -55.53
CA ARG A 9 -6.63 -20.75 -54.35
C ARG A 9 -6.22 -22.18 -54.69
N PRO A 10 -5.04 -22.71 -54.34
CA PRO A 10 -4.75 -24.13 -54.43
C PRO A 10 -5.16 -24.88 -53.15
N ALA A 11 -5.72 -26.07 -53.34
CA ALA A 11 -6.12 -27.04 -52.33
C ALA A 11 -4.89 -27.78 -51.76
N GLY A 12 -4.88 -28.00 -50.42
CA GLY A 12 -3.91 -28.85 -49.75
C GLY A 12 -4.40 -30.30 -49.65
N PRO A 13 -3.50 -31.27 -49.51
CA PRO A 13 -3.83 -32.71 -49.55
C PRO A 13 -4.27 -33.23 -48.15
N ALA A 14 -5.12 -34.25 -48.20
CA ALA A 14 -5.65 -35.01 -47.06
C ALA A 14 -4.53 -35.89 -46.43
N GLY A 15 -4.45 -35.85 -45.10
CA GLY A 15 -3.58 -36.69 -44.28
C GLY A 15 -4.33 -37.84 -43.62
N HIS A 16 -3.75 -39.01 -43.72
CA HIS A 16 -4.23 -40.27 -43.17
C HIS A 16 -4.06 -40.34 -41.64
N GLY A 17 -5.06 -40.83 -40.93
CA GLY A 17 -4.99 -41.18 -39.52
C GLY A 17 -4.22 -42.49 -39.30
N GLY A 18 -3.39 -42.48 -38.22
CA GLY A 18 -2.76 -43.68 -37.66
C GLY A 18 -2.95 -43.66 -36.14
N PRO A 19 -2.94 -44.82 -35.47
CA PRO A 19 -3.43 -44.98 -34.10
C PRO A 19 -2.47 -44.44 -33.06
N VAL A 20 -3.03 -43.83 -32.04
CA VAL A 20 -2.35 -43.34 -30.83
C VAL A 20 -1.94 -44.54 -29.97
N THR A 21 -0.64 -44.73 -29.78
CA THR A 21 -0.09 -45.63 -28.77
C THR A 21 0.15 -44.85 -27.49
N ASP A 22 -0.44 -45.33 -26.44
CA ASP A 22 -0.27 -44.91 -25.04
C ASP A 22 1.17 -45.17 -24.60
N HIS A 23 1.92 -44.12 -24.30
CA HIS A 23 3.25 -44.21 -23.68
C HIS A 23 3.12 -43.77 -22.23
N GLY A 24 3.15 -44.80 -21.37
CA GLY A 24 3.24 -44.63 -19.91
C GLY A 24 4.42 -43.76 -19.51
N THR A 25 4.19 -42.97 -18.48
CA THR A 25 5.18 -42.10 -17.80
C THR A 25 6.35 -42.96 -17.27
N PRO A 26 7.61 -42.64 -17.54
CA PRO A 26 8.75 -43.37 -16.94
C PRO A 26 8.91 -42.97 -15.45
N GLU A 27 9.11 -43.99 -14.62
CA GLU A 27 9.52 -43.81 -13.21
C GLU A 27 10.95 -43.25 -13.13
N PRO A 28 11.26 -42.47 -12.05
CA PRO A 28 12.61 -41.95 -11.86
C PRO A 28 13.57 -43.08 -11.42
N VAL A 29 14.66 -43.20 -12.12
CA VAL A 29 15.80 -44.12 -11.82
C VAL A 29 17.03 -43.30 -11.44
N ASP A 30 17.88 -43.85 -10.55
CA ASP A 30 19.15 -43.23 -10.19
C ASP A 30 20.23 -43.47 -11.29
N ARG A 31 21.42 -42.88 -11.13
CA ARG A 31 22.51 -42.94 -12.06
C ARG A 31 23.06 -44.37 -12.30
N ASP A 32 22.68 -45.34 -11.48
CA ASP A 32 23.19 -46.69 -11.53
C ASP A 32 22.11 -47.73 -11.93
N GLY A 33 20.91 -47.28 -12.32
CA GLY A 33 19.86 -48.13 -12.87
C GLY A 33 19.15 -49.09 -11.91
N ARG A 34 19.16 -48.82 -10.60
CA ARG A 34 18.48 -49.64 -9.59
C ARG A 34 17.26 -48.90 -9.04
N GLY A 35 16.10 -49.57 -8.99
CA GLY A 35 14.87 -49.03 -8.44
C GLY A 35 14.99 -48.82 -6.92
N VAL A 36 14.65 -47.62 -6.46
CA VAL A 36 14.63 -47.25 -5.04
C VAL A 36 13.29 -47.66 -4.42
N GLY A 37 13.28 -48.71 -3.64
CA GLY A 37 12.11 -49.11 -2.85
C GLY A 37 11.79 -48.08 -1.78
N GLY A 38 10.60 -47.50 -1.83
CA GLY A 38 10.09 -46.52 -0.89
C GLY A 38 9.79 -47.19 0.45
N SER A 39 10.57 -46.88 1.49
CA SER A 39 10.20 -47.06 2.87
C SER A 39 9.56 -45.77 3.38
N THR A 40 8.30 -45.84 3.76
CA THR A 40 7.60 -44.78 4.50
C THR A 40 8.30 -44.62 5.86
N PRO A 41 8.68 -43.42 6.28
CA PRO A 41 9.16 -43.18 7.64
C PRO A 41 7.97 -43.25 8.60
N GLU A 42 8.15 -44.04 9.69
CA GLU A 42 7.25 -44.07 10.83
C GLU A 42 7.25 -42.69 11.54
N PRO A 43 6.12 -42.29 12.18
CA PRO A 43 6.07 -41.05 12.92
C PRO A 43 6.99 -41.12 14.14
N VAL A 44 7.88 -40.16 14.27
CA VAL A 44 8.75 -39.98 15.42
C VAL A 44 7.92 -39.42 16.56
N ASP A 45 7.71 -40.25 17.59
CA ASP A 45 7.13 -39.82 18.85
C ASP A 45 8.11 -38.89 19.58
N TRP A 46 7.76 -37.61 19.68
CA TRP A 46 8.50 -36.66 20.49
C TRP A 46 8.02 -36.74 21.95
N ALA A 47 8.72 -37.50 22.76
CA ALA A 47 8.66 -37.39 24.22
C ALA A 47 9.51 -36.19 24.67
N GLY A 48 8.86 -35.07 24.95
CA GLY A 48 9.48 -33.93 25.64
C GLY A 48 9.85 -34.31 27.09
N PRO A 49 10.89 -33.67 27.68
CA PRO A 49 11.29 -33.95 29.05
C PRO A 49 10.17 -33.60 30.03
N GLY A 50 9.84 -34.55 30.91
CA GLY A 50 8.82 -34.41 31.94
C GLY A 50 9.15 -33.27 32.90
N VAL A 51 8.20 -32.37 33.05
CA VAL A 51 8.16 -31.39 34.13
C VAL A 51 7.32 -31.99 35.26
N ASP A 52 7.96 -32.17 36.42
CA ASP A 52 7.30 -32.59 37.63
C ASP A 52 6.14 -31.68 37.97
N GLY A 53 4.95 -32.28 38.05
CA GLY A 53 3.74 -31.59 38.42
C GLY A 53 3.72 -31.30 39.92
N THR A 54 3.90 -30.04 40.29
CA THR A 54 3.33 -29.50 41.52
C THR A 54 2.14 -28.63 41.13
N ALA A 55 0.95 -29.16 41.40
CA ALA A 55 -0.30 -28.45 41.27
C ALA A 55 -0.29 -27.25 42.21
N VAL A 56 -0.29 -26.04 41.65
CA VAL A 56 -0.60 -24.80 42.38
C VAL A 56 -2.11 -24.62 42.30
N GLU A 57 -2.77 -24.82 43.41
CA GLU A 57 -4.18 -24.50 43.63
C GLU A 57 -4.41 -22.99 43.38
N PRO A 58 -5.51 -22.59 42.72
CA PRO A 58 -5.84 -21.17 42.57
C PRO A 58 -6.26 -20.60 43.91
N GLY A 59 -5.45 -19.69 44.46
CA GLY A 59 -5.73 -18.95 45.69
C GLY A 59 -7.05 -18.17 45.58
N GLY A 60 -8.06 -18.65 46.28
CA GLY A 60 -9.32 -17.96 46.47
C GLY A 60 -9.11 -16.69 47.29
N TRP A 61 -9.65 -15.60 46.80
CA TRP A 61 -9.74 -14.35 47.56
C TRP A 61 -10.75 -14.54 48.72
N VAL A 62 -10.26 -14.67 49.93
CA VAL A 62 -11.08 -14.67 51.14
C VAL A 62 -11.30 -13.22 51.56
N LEU A 63 -12.55 -12.75 51.51
CA LEU A 63 -12.98 -11.53 52.14
C LEU A 63 -13.05 -11.77 53.66
N PRO A 64 -12.48 -10.91 54.53
CA PRO A 64 -12.67 -11.05 55.96
C PRO A 64 -14.08 -10.66 56.35
N ALA A 65 -14.74 -11.57 57.03
CA ALA A 65 -16.07 -11.35 57.63
C ALA A 65 -16.00 -10.30 58.73
N GLY A 66 -17.04 -9.48 58.78
CA GLY A 66 -17.17 -8.37 59.68
C GLY A 66 -17.18 -8.75 61.17
N GLY A 67 -16.42 -7.99 61.92
CA GLY A 67 -16.56 -7.86 63.36
C GLY A 67 -17.26 -6.59 63.69
N THR A 68 -18.48 -6.69 64.24
CA THR A 68 -19.20 -5.57 64.83
C THR A 68 -18.60 -5.24 66.20
N SER A 69 -18.12 -3.98 66.37
CA SER A 69 -18.07 -3.38 67.68
C SER A 69 -18.47 -1.92 67.56
N ALA A 70 -19.51 -1.59 68.27
CA ALA A 70 -20.01 -0.23 68.49
C ALA A 70 -19.03 0.58 69.33
N GLY A 71 -18.88 1.86 69.02
CA GLY A 71 -18.16 2.80 69.89
C GLY A 71 -17.97 4.16 69.24
N ASP A 72 -18.88 5.03 69.49
CA ASP A 72 -18.83 6.47 69.71
C ASP A 72 -17.73 7.36 69.11
N GLY A 73 -18.18 8.45 68.46
CA GLY A 73 -17.39 9.66 68.32
C GLY A 73 -17.18 10.14 66.87
N ALA A 74 -18.23 10.63 66.24
CA ALA A 74 -18.09 11.40 64.98
C ALA A 74 -17.52 12.76 65.27
N SER A 75 -16.20 12.92 65.27
CA SER A 75 -15.55 14.24 65.13
C SER A 75 -15.47 14.51 63.60
N ALA A 76 -16.27 15.50 63.18
CA ALA A 76 -16.15 16.01 61.80
C ALA A 76 -14.79 16.69 61.64
N VAL A 77 -13.82 15.98 61.06
CA VAL A 77 -12.56 16.56 60.64
C VAL A 77 -12.88 17.35 59.36
N GLY A 78 -12.94 18.66 59.51
CA GLY A 78 -13.03 19.58 58.37
C GLY A 78 -11.79 19.39 57.46
N PRO A 79 -11.92 19.66 56.14
CA PRO A 79 -10.81 19.47 55.20
C PRO A 79 -9.58 20.27 55.63
N ASP A 80 -8.44 19.61 55.69
CA ASP A 80 -7.23 20.26 56.14
C ASP A 80 -6.86 21.38 55.13
N ARG A 81 -6.05 22.35 55.56
CA ARG A 81 -5.69 23.52 54.75
C ARG A 81 -4.95 23.17 53.48
N ALA A 82 -4.33 22.00 53.41
CA ALA A 82 -3.63 21.51 52.21
C ALA A 82 -4.62 21.03 51.15
N THR A 83 -5.67 20.30 51.55
CA THR A 83 -6.75 19.84 50.68
C THR A 83 -7.55 21.01 50.10
N LEU A 84 -7.80 22.03 50.92
CA LEU A 84 -8.50 23.24 50.48
C LEU A 84 -7.66 24.03 49.44
N ARG A 85 -6.35 24.15 49.68
CA ARG A 85 -5.43 24.79 48.71
C ARG A 85 -5.36 24.04 47.40
N LEU A 86 -5.28 22.72 47.43
CA LEU A 86 -5.27 21.88 46.23
C LEU A 86 -6.56 22.02 45.42
N ALA A 87 -7.71 22.02 46.10
CA ALA A 87 -9.01 22.23 45.47
C ALA A 87 -9.14 23.63 44.81
N LEU A 88 -8.61 24.66 45.42
CA LEU A 88 -8.60 26.03 44.87
C LEU A 88 -7.64 26.12 43.63
N VAL A 89 -6.50 25.48 43.67
CA VAL A 89 -5.57 25.48 42.52
C VAL A 89 -6.15 24.71 41.33
N VAL A 90 -6.70 23.52 41.56
CA VAL A 90 -7.34 22.72 40.53
C VAL A 90 -8.57 23.41 39.95
N GLY A 91 -9.42 23.97 40.81
CA GLY A 91 -10.61 24.75 40.42
C GLY A 91 -10.24 25.98 39.58
N GLY A 92 -9.19 26.70 39.97
CA GLY A 92 -8.69 27.86 39.24
C GLY A 92 -8.14 27.50 37.86
N LEU A 93 -7.46 26.36 37.74
CA LEU A 93 -6.91 25.87 36.47
C LEU A 93 -8.02 25.43 35.49
N VAL A 94 -9.03 24.75 36.00
CA VAL A 94 -10.24 24.37 35.21
C VAL A 94 -10.99 25.61 34.73
N LEU A 95 -11.17 26.60 35.60
CA LEU A 95 -11.83 27.85 35.24
C LEU A 95 -11.04 28.64 34.18
N ALA A 96 -9.72 28.68 34.27
CA ALA A 96 -8.86 29.35 33.29
C ALA A 96 -8.95 28.69 31.91
N VAL A 97 -9.00 27.36 31.89
CA VAL A 97 -9.15 26.58 30.60
C VAL A 97 -10.54 26.86 30.01
N LEU A 98 -11.60 26.84 30.79
CA LEU A 98 -12.97 27.13 30.34
C LEU A 98 -13.13 28.56 29.82
N LEU A 99 -12.56 29.56 30.53
CA LEU A 99 -12.56 30.94 30.08
C LEU A 99 -11.73 31.15 28.82
N GLY A 100 -10.56 30.51 28.71
CA GLY A 100 -9.72 30.56 27.51
C GLY A 100 -10.42 29.96 26.28
N PHE A 101 -11.11 28.84 26.46
CA PHE A 101 -11.92 28.23 25.43
C PHE A 101 -13.16 29.07 25.04
N GLY A 102 -13.85 29.68 26.03
CA GLY A 102 -14.99 30.54 25.77
C GLY A 102 -14.63 31.82 25.02
N LEU A 103 -13.53 32.49 25.43
CA LEU A 103 -13.02 33.70 24.76
C LEU A 103 -12.45 33.41 23.35
N GLY A 104 -11.81 32.25 23.16
CA GLY A 104 -11.34 31.83 21.85
C GLY A 104 -12.48 31.63 20.84
N ARG A 105 -13.62 31.14 21.32
CA ARG A 105 -14.80 30.94 20.47
C ARG A 105 -15.58 32.23 20.18
N ALA A 106 -15.55 33.22 21.09
CA ALA A 106 -16.24 34.49 20.94
C ALA A 106 -15.52 35.48 20.00
N ASN A 107 -14.21 35.32 19.77
CA ASN A 107 -13.41 36.18 18.87
C ASN A 107 -13.38 35.74 17.43
N GLY A 108 -13.99 34.61 17.07
CA GLY A 108 -14.18 34.16 15.68
C GLY A 108 -15.36 34.90 15.03
N ARG A 109 -15.17 36.16 14.61
CA ARG A 109 -16.14 36.82 13.74
C ARG A 109 -16.11 36.21 12.35
N PRO A 110 -17.28 35.84 11.75
CA PRO A 110 -17.33 35.50 10.32
C PRO A 110 -17.09 36.79 9.54
N THR A 111 -16.01 36.83 8.76
CA THR A 111 -15.85 37.80 7.70
C THR A 111 -16.80 37.42 6.55
N ASP A 112 -17.69 38.33 6.23
CA ASP A 112 -18.61 38.30 5.11
C ASP A 112 -17.89 37.85 3.82
N ARG A 113 -18.23 36.66 3.32
CA ARG A 113 -17.91 36.28 1.92
C ARG A 113 -19.11 36.63 1.06
N THR A 114 -18.94 37.64 0.25
CA THR A 114 -19.76 37.95 -0.93
C THR A 114 -20.05 36.70 -1.74
N ALA A 115 -21.32 36.48 -2.03
CA ALA A 115 -21.83 35.43 -2.89
C ALA A 115 -21.13 35.45 -4.26
N ALA A 116 -20.36 34.39 -4.54
CA ALA A 116 -19.92 34.06 -5.87
C ALA A 116 -20.82 32.93 -6.41
N THR A 117 -21.46 33.23 -7.50
CA THR A 117 -22.36 32.43 -8.33
C THR A 117 -21.84 31.00 -8.54
N ALA A 118 -22.72 30.02 -8.30
CA ALA A 118 -22.50 28.62 -8.64
C ALA A 118 -22.29 28.47 -10.15
N ALA A 119 -21.06 28.19 -10.55
CA ALA A 119 -20.76 27.63 -11.87
C ALA A 119 -20.67 26.11 -11.69
N THR A 120 -21.53 25.40 -12.40
CA THR A 120 -21.48 23.95 -12.59
C THR A 120 -20.10 23.57 -13.14
N ALA A 121 -19.23 23.02 -12.29
CA ALA A 121 -17.96 22.46 -12.74
C ALA A 121 -18.23 21.07 -13.31
N ALA A 122 -18.10 20.98 -14.64
CA ALA A 122 -17.86 19.72 -15.34
C ALA A 122 -16.64 19.03 -14.74
N ALA A 123 -16.67 17.69 -14.66
CA ALA A 123 -15.55 16.85 -14.23
C ALA A 123 -14.31 17.18 -15.10
N GLY A 124 -13.47 18.05 -14.58
CA GLY A 124 -12.24 18.52 -15.20
C GLY A 124 -11.05 17.88 -14.49
N ASP A 125 -10.15 17.38 -15.29
CA ASP A 125 -8.80 16.96 -14.99
C ASP A 125 -8.17 17.89 -13.91
N HIS A 126 -7.95 17.36 -12.70
CA HIS A 126 -7.44 18.14 -11.57
C HIS A 126 -5.92 18.17 -11.64
N THR A 127 -5.39 19.07 -12.47
CA THR A 127 -3.97 19.42 -12.43
C THR A 127 -3.70 20.32 -11.23
N HIS A 128 -2.95 19.80 -10.26
CA HIS A 128 -2.47 20.59 -9.15
C HIS A 128 -1.27 21.44 -9.54
N ALA A 129 -1.24 22.70 -9.08
CA ALA A 129 -0.07 23.55 -9.26
C ALA A 129 1.14 22.94 -8.52
N PRO A 130 2.35 23.00 -9.10
CA PRO A 130 3.57 22.52 -8.46
C PRO A 130 3.76 23.15 -7.08
N GLY A 131 3.96 22.34 -6.02
CA GLY A 131 4.20 22.82 -4.67
C GLY A 131 2.97 22.91 -3.76
N THR A 132 1.77 22.62 -4.24
CA THR A 132 0.62 22.40 -3.35
C THR A 132 0.71 20.95 -2.85
N GLY A 133 1.17 20.78 -1.61
CA GLY A 133 1.15 19.50 -0.91
C GLY A 133 -0.26 18.90 -0.89
N ALA A 134 -0.36 17.63 -0.48
CA ALA A 134 -1.61 16.89 -0.35
C ALA A 134 -2.73 17.78 0.19
N HIS A 135 -3.92 17.71 -0.43
CA HIS A 135 -5.07 18.51 -0.06
C HIS A 135 -5.37 18.45 1.42
N GLN A 136 -5.30 19.60 2.10
CA GLN A 136 -6.01 19.78 3.37
C GLN A 136 -7.49 19.88 3.04
N HIS A 137 -8.23 18.84 3.31
CA HIS A 137 -9.68 18.95 3.43
C HIS A 137 -9.95 19.57 4.79
N ASP A 138 -10.55 20.78 4.82
CA ASP A 138 -11.12 21.39 6.00
C ASP A 138 -12.21 20.46 6.57
N GLY A 139 -11.88 19.73 7.61
CA GLY A 139 -12.81 18.83 8.29
C GLY A 139 -12.16 18.07 9.43
N THR A 140 -12.11 18.70 10.62
CA THR A 140 -11.89 18.11 11.96
C THR A 140 -10.60 17.34 12.23
N ALA A 141 -9.75 18.00 12.97
CA ALA A 141 -8.86 17.50 14.02
C ALA A 141 -8.11 16.19 13.79
N GLY A 142 -6.81 16.33 13.47
CA GLY A 142 -5.82 15.34 13.84
C GLY A 142 -5.44 14.37 12.74
N GLN A 143 -4.71 14.90 11.74
CA GLN A 143 -3.49 14.25 11.24
C GLN A 143 -2.86 15.14 10.16
N SER A 144 -1.68 15.62 10.43
CA SER A 144 -0.73 16.15 9.46
C SER A 144 -0.36 15.02 8.48
N GLY A 145 -1.20 14.80 7.43
CA GLY A 145 -1.13 13.63 6.57
C GLY A 145 -0.34 13.80 5.28
N GLY A 146 0.30 14.95 5.04
CA GLY A 146 1.05 15.21 3.80
C GLY A 146 2.44 14.59 3.72
N ASP A 147 3.09 14.40 4.87
CA ASP A 147 4.51 14.03 4.95
C ASP A 147 4.77 12.65 5.55
N ALA A 148 3.72 11.90 5.92
CA ALA A 148 3.88 10.58 6.53
C ALA A 148 3.93 9.47 5.47
N ALA A 149 4.76 8.47 5.70
CA ALA A 149 4.72 7.24 4.94
C ALA A 149 3.37 6.52 5.17
N THR A 150 2.74 6.09 4.09
CA THR A 150 1.44 5.40 4.11
C THR A 150 1.58 3.90 3.88
N GLY A 151 0.48 3.16 3.82
CA GLY A 151 0.50 1.72 3.51
C GLY A 151 1.14 0.82 4.57
N LEU A 152 1.45 1.35 5.77
CA LEU A 152 2.04 0.58 6.88
C LEU A 152 1.01 -0.25 7.63
N SER A 153 -0.26 0.10 7.53
CA SER A 153 -1.36 -0.54 8.24
C SER A 153 -2.43 -1.07 7.27
N VAL A 154 -3.14 -2.10 7.69
CA VAL A 154 -4.36 -2.58 7.00
C VAL A 154 -5.53 -1.62 7.19
N THR A 155 -5.43 -0.64 8.09
CA THR A 155 -6.49 0.32 8.39
C THR A 155 -5.93 1.74 8.39
N SER A 156 -6.56 2.64 7.65
CA SER A 156 -6.26 4.08 7.63
C SER A 156 -7.46 4.85 7.09
N GLY A 157 -7.65 6.11 7.52
CA GLY A 157 -8.69 6.98 7.01
C GLY A 157 -10.14 6.47 7.18
N GLY A 158 -10.38 5.57 8.15
CA GLY A 158 -11.69 4.95 8.35
C GLY A 158 -11.96 3.73 7.47
N TYR A 159 -10.99 3.31 6.66
CA TYR A 159 -11.08 2.13 5.77
C TYR A 159 -10.19 1.01 6.24
N THR A 160 -10.60 -0.23 5.96
CA THR A 160 -9.87 -1.45 6.30
C THR A 160 -9.75 -2.33 5.06
N LEU A 161 -8.53 -2.73 4.73
CA LEU A 161 -8.22 -3.73 3.73
C LEU A 161 -8.42 -5.13 4.32
N THR A 162 -9.31 -5.91 3.74
CA THR A 162 -9.66 -7.25 4.19
C THR A 162 -9.36 -8.24 3.06
N PRO A 163 -8.21 -8.93 3.07
CA PRO A 163 -7.93 -9.99 2.12
C PRO A 163 -8.91 -11.17 2.31
N SER A 164 -9.25 -11.83 1.22
CA SER A 164 -10.07 -13.03 1.21
C SER A 164 -9.47 -14.06 0.27
N GLY A 165 -9.16 -15.25 0.79
CA GLY A 165 -8.56 -16.35 0.02
C GLY A 165 -7.10 -16.13 -0.36
N GLY A 166 -6.48 -17.21 -0.86
CA GLY A 166 -5.17 -17.16 -1.53
C GLY A 166 -4.00 -17.57 -0.66
N GLU A 167 -3.72 -18.86 -0.62
CA GLU A 167 -2.35 -19.31 -0.38
C GLU A 167 -1.56 -19.11 -1.66
N PHE A 168 -0.47 -18.35 -1.58
CA PHE A 168 0.42 -18.17 -2.72
C PHE A 168 1.55 -19.20 -2.68
N VAL A 169 1.80 -19.81 -3.82
CA VAL A 169 2.97 -20.68 -4.03
C VAL A 169 3.94 -19.91 -4.92
N ALA A 170 5.20 -19.81 -4.50
CA ALA A 170 6.22 -19.10 -5.25
C ALA A 170 6.31 -19.59 -6.70
N GLY A 171 6.33 -18.66 -7.65
CA GLY A 171 6.39 -18.93 -9.09
C GLY A 171 5.10 -19.44 -9.74
N ARG A 172 4.03 -19.67 -8.97
CA ARG A 172 2.72 -20.10 -9.52
C ARG A 172 1.71 -18.97 -9.53
N ALA A 173 0.93 -18.92 -10.59
CA ALA A 173 -0.21 -18.00 -10.67
C ALA A 173 -1.25 -18.35 -9.63
N GLY A 174 -1.69 -17.35 -8.87
CA GLY A 174 -2.79 -17.38 -7.93
C GLY A 174 -3.74 -16.23 -8.20
N GLU A 175 -4.73 -16.05 -7.36
CA GLU A 175 -5.64 -14.91 -7.41
C GLU A 175 -5.64 -14.20 -6.07
N LEU A 176 -5.33 -12.90 -6.07
CA LEU A 176 -5.52 -12.05 -4.90
C LEU A 176 -6.96 -11.52 -4.93
N ARG A 177 -7.68 -11.74 -3.83
CA ARG A 177 -9.01 -11.18 -3.59
C ARG A 177 -9.01 -10.39 -2.29
N PHE A 178 -9.73 -9.27 -2.28
CA PHE A 178 -9.87 -8.45 -1.08
C PHE A 178 -11.09 -7.54 -1.17
N GLN A 179 -11.49 -6.98 -0.03
CA GLN A 179 -12.45 -5.90 0.05
C GLN A 179 -11.87 -4.72 0.81
N ILE A 180 -12.26 -3.52 0.42
CA ILE A 180 -12.11 -2.33 1.25
C ILE A 180 -13.41 -2.17 2.02
N ARG A 181 -13.32 -2.08 3.35
CA ARG A 181 -14.47 -1.94 4.23
C ARG A 181 -14.43 -0.60 4.97
N ASP A 182 -15.60 0.00 5.13
CA ASP A 182 -15.77 1.23 5.91
C ASP A 182 -15.71 0.96 7.45
N ALA A 183 -15.84 2.01 8.25
CA ALA A 183 -15.86 1.92 9.71
C ALA A 183 -17.03 1.07 10.27
N GLN A 184 -18.11 0.89 9.50
CA GLN A 184 -19.23 0.01 9.81
C GLN A 184 -19.04 -1.40 9.26
N ARG A 185 -17.85 -1.73 8.74
CA ARG A 185 -17.49 -3.01 8.11
C ARG A 185 -18.27 -3.34 6.83
N ARG A 186 -18.91 -2.38 6.21
CA ARG A 186 -19.61 -2.56 4.93
C ARG A 186 -18.57 -2.47 3.78
N PRO A 187 -18.71 -3.28 2.73
CA PRO A 187 -17.89 -3.14 1.54
C PRO A 187 -18.05 -1.76 0.90
N VAL A 188 -16.96 -1.10 0.58
CA VAL A 188 -16.95 0.13 -0.21
C VAL A 188 -17.02 -0.26 -1.68
N THR A 189 -17.98 0.33 -2.42
CA THR A 189 -18.23 0.02 -3.83
C THR A 189 -18.09 1.24 -4.74
N ARG A 190 -17.78 2.42 -4.17
CA ARG A 190 -17.63 3.66 -4.93
C ARG A 190 -16.25 4.25 -4.73
N PHE A 191 -15.56 4.44 -5.84
CA PHE A 191 -14.19 4.96 -5.87
C PHE A 191 -14.06 6.02 -6.95
N ALA A 192 -13.28 7.06 -6.70
CA ALA A 192 -12.88 8.02 -7.72
C ALA A 192 -11.90 7.37 -8.71
N ILE A 193 -11.97 7.80 -9.95
CA ILE A 193 -10.96 7.41 -10.95
C ILE A 193 -9.77 8.35 -10.80
N VAL A 194 -8.64 7.79 -10.40
CA VAL A 194 -7.36 8.49 -10.28
C VAL A 194 -6.37 7.79 -11.20
N HIS A 195 -5.71 8.53 -12.08
CA HIS A 195 -4.81 7.95 -13.08
C HIS A 195 -5.49 6.80 -13.86
N ASP A 196 -6.67 7.08 -14.43
CA ASP A 196 -7.51 6.18 -15.24
C ASP A 196 -7.95 4.89 -14.52
N LYS A 197 -7.72 4.74 -13.22
CA LYS A 197 -8.08 3.55 -12.44
C LYS A 197 -8.75 3.91 -11.12
N PRO A 198 -9.73 3.09 -10.67
CA PRO A 198 -10.32 3.26 -9.35
C PRO A 198 -9.48 2.68 -8.22
N MET A 199 -8.45 1.85 -8.56
CA MET A 199 -7.59 1.18 -7.61
C MET A 199 -6.23 0.90 -8.24
N HIS A 200 -5.16 1.30 -7.54
CA HIS A 200 -3.80 0.88 -7.83
C HIS A 200 -3.36 -0.15 -6.79
N LEU A 201 -2.79 -1.25 -7.26
CA LEU A 201 -2.24 -2.30 -6.42
C LEU A 201 -0.74 -2.40 -6.69
N VAL A 202 0.05 -2.09 -5.68
CA VAL A 202 1.51 -2.30 -5.73
C VAL A 202 1.86 -3.51 -4.88
N VAL A 203 2.63 -4.42 -5.45
CA VAL A 203 3.12 -5.61 -4.74
C VAL A 203 4.63 -5.66 -4.85
N VAL A 204 5.31 -5.84 -3.72
CA VAL A 204 6.76 -5.93 -3.66
C VAL A 204 7.20 -6.92 -2.58
N ARG A 205 8.28 -7.64 -2.80
CA ARG A 205 8.86 -8.48 -1.73
C ARG A 205 9.48 -7.60 -0.65
N ARG A 206 9.55 -8.10 0.57
CA ARG A 206 9.99 -7.32 1.73
C ARG A 206 11.41 -6.77 1.63
N ASP A 207 12.24 -7.32 0.77
CA ASP A 207 13.57 -6.82 0.42
C ASP A 207 13.56 -5.80 -0.75
N LEU A 208 12.40 -5.28 -1.10
CA LEU A 208 12.19 -4.30 -2.16
C LEU A 208 12.58 -4.82 -3.56
N THR A 209 12.45 -6.14 -3.79
CA THR A 209 12.59 -6.77 -5.11
C THR A 209 11.26 -7.27 -5.64
N GLY A 210 11.17 -7.54 -6.95
CA GLY A 210 9.99 -8.14 -7.57
C GLY A 210 8.78 -7.21 -7.62
N PHE A 211 8.98 -5.93 -7.75
CA PHE A 211 7.92 -4.91 -7.84
C PHE A 211 6.93 -5.23 -8.97
N GLN A 212 5.65 -5.08 -8.67
CA GLN A 212 4.54 -5.19 -9.61
C GLN A 212 3.56 -4.04 -9.35
N HIS A 213 3.15 -3.34 -10.41
CA HIS A 213 2.12 -2.32 -10.37
C HIS A 213 0.91 -2.80 -11.18
N LEU A 214 -0.18 -3.03 -10.52
CA LEU A 214 -1.32 -3.80 -11.02
C LEU A 214 -2.63 -3.03 -10.79
N HIS A 215 -3.69 -3.40 -11.54
CA HIS A 215 -5.00 -2.76 -11.45
C HIS A 215 -6.08 -3.84 -11.33
N PRO A 216 -6.54 -4.14 -10.10
CA PRO A 216 -7.58 -5.14 -9.87
C PRO A 216 -8.94 -4.68 -10.42
N THR A 217 -9.83 -5.62 -10.65
CA THR A 217 -11.21 -5.37 -11.02
C THR A 217 -12.14 -5.63 -9.85
N MET A 218 -13.20 -4.84 -9.73
CA MET A 218 -14.17 -4.94 -8.64
C MET A 218 -15.48 -5.57 -9.13
N ALA A 219 -15.96 -6.56 -8.40
CA ALA A 219 -17.30 -7.10 -8.55
C ALA A 219 -18.36 -6.22 -7.86
N ALA A 220 -19.64 -6.44 -8.17
CA ALA A 220 -20.74 -5.63 -7.63
C ALA A 220 -20.87 -5.66 -6.10
N ASP A 221 -20.37 -6.70 -5.45
CA ASP A 221 -20.33 -6.86 -3.98
C ASP A 221 -19.15 -6.14 -3.31
N GLY A 222 -18.34 -5.39 -4.07
CA GLY A 222 -17.15 -4.71 -3.58
C GLY A 222 -15.91 -5.59 -3.46
N THR A 223 -15.97 -6.84 -3.95
CA THR A 223 -14.79 -7.72 -3.98
C THR A 223 -13.89 -7.36 -5.15
N TRP A 224 -12.66 -6.98 -4.85
CA TRP A 224 -11.58 -6.78 -5.82
C TRP A 224 -10.87 -8.10 -6.09
N SER A 225 -10.52 -8.36 -7.33
CA SER A 225 -9.75 -9.53 -7.72
C SER A 225 -8.74 -9.23 -8.82
N ILE A 226 -7.62 -9.96 -8.77
CA ILE A 226 -6.58 -9.90 -9.79
C ILE A 226 -5.73 -11.18 -9.79
N PRO A 227 -5.38 -11.73 -10.98
CA PRO A 227 -4.34 -12.73 -11.07
C PRO A 227 -3.01 -12.18 -10.55
N LEU A 228 -2.36 -12.90 -9.63
CA LEU A 228 -1.09 -12.49 -9.02
C LEU A 228 -0.12 -13.68 -8.97
N THR A 229 1.10 -13.45 -9.44
CA THR A 229 2.20 -14.38 -9.27
C THR A 229 3.26 -13.75 -8.38
N LEU A 230 3.59 -14.42 -7.27
CA LEU A 230 4.73 -14.06 -6.43
C LEU A 230 5.92 -14.90 -6.89
N PRO A 231 6.88 -14.35 -7.67
CA PRO A 231 7.87 -15.17 -8.40
C PRO A 231 8.87 -15.90 -7.49
N GLN A 232 9.01 -15.45 -6.24
CA GLN A 232 9.99 -16.00 -5.28
C GLN A 232 9.35 -16.19 -3.91
N PRO A 233 9.88 -17.12 -3.08
CA PRO A 233 9.46 -17.26 -1.69
C PRO A 233 9.74 -16.01 -0.88
N GLY A 234 8.99 -15.85 0.21
CA GLY A 234 9.18 -14.79 1.19
C GLY A 234 7.89 -14.06 1.53
N VAL A 235 8.05 -13.00 2.31
CA VAL A 235 6.97 -12.06 2.63
C VAL A 235 6.95 -10.97 1.58
N TRP A 236 5.75 -10.71 1.04
CA TRP A 236 5.46 -9.69 0.07
C TRP A 236 4.51 -8.67 0.69
N ARG A 237 4.73 -7.41 0.41
CA ARG A 237 3.83 -6.33 0.81
C ARG A 237 2.95 -5.95 -0.35
N ALA A 238 1.64 -6.00 -0.16
CA ALA A 238 0.65 -5.49 -1.10
C ALA A 238 0.08 -4.17 -0.57
N TYR A 239 0.06 -3.14 -1.42
CA TYR A 239 -0.52 -1.83 -1.13
C TYR A 239 -1.73 -1.62 -2.03
N THR A 240 -2.84 -1.18 -1.45
CA THR A 240 -3.99 -0.66 -2.19
C THR A 240 -4.01 0.84 -2.04
N ASP A 241 -3.88 1.56 -3.16
CA ASP A 241 -3.93 3.01 -3.22
C ASP A 241 -5.19 3.43 -3.99
N PHE A 242 -6.07 4.20 -3.35
CA PHE A 242 -7.39 4.52 -3.86
C PHE A 242 -7.94 5.81 -3.26
N THR A 243 -8.99 6.34 -3.88
CA THR A 243 -9.81 7.41 -3.31
C THR A 243 -11.25 6.92 -3.21
N ALA A 244 -11.74 6.70 -1.99
CA ALA A 244 -13.12 6.32 -1.76
C ALA A 244 -14.06 7.51 -1.93
N LEU A 245 -15.28 7.24 -2.47
CA LEU A 245 -16.35 8.21 -2.64
C LEU A 245 -17.47 7.92 -1.64
N ALA A 246 -17.76 8.83 -0.75
CA ALA A 246 -18.92 8.79 0.12
C ALA A 246 -20.21 9.17 -0.65
N ASP A 247 -21.38 8.92 -0.04
CA ASP A 247 -22.68 9.20 -0.67
C ASP A 247 -22.92 10.70 -0.88
N ASP A 248 -22.34 11.55 -0.04
CA ASP A 248 -22.36 13.01 -0.15
C ASP A 248 -21.36 13.57 -1.17
N GLY A 249 -20.59 12.69 -1.83
CA GLY A 249 -19.55 13.05 -2.81
C GLY A 249 -18.19 13.38 -2.20
N GLN A 250 -18.04 13.29 -0.86
CA GLN A 250 -16.74 13.46 -0.22
C GLN A 250 -15.75 12.41 -0.73
N GLN A 251 -14.55 12.86 -1.05
CA GLN A 251 -13.44 12.02 -1.51
C GLN A 251 -12.44 11.83 -0.38
N THR A 252 -12.09 10.58 -0.10
CA THR A 252 -11.11 10.23 0.93
C THR A 252 -10.02 9.36 0.31
N PRO A 253 -8.82 9.89 0.07
CA PRO A 253 -7.68 9.10 -0.38
C PRO A 253 -7.17 8.21 0.77
N ALA A 254 -6.76 7.01 0.44
CA ALA A 254 -6.16 6.08 1.39
C ALA A 254 -5.20 5.11 0.70
N THR A 255 -4.06 4.85 1.35
CA THR A 255 -3.14 3.79 1.00
C THR A 255 -3.08 2.80 2.16
N LEU A 256 -3.54 1.59 1.93
CA LEU A 256 -3.56 0.51 2.92
C LEU A 256 -2.58 -0.58 2.51
N GLY A 257 -2.02 -1.30 3.49
CA GLY A 257 -1.05 -2.34 3.18
C GLY A 257 -1.28 -3.61 3.98
N VAL A 258 -1.03 -4.76 3.33
CA VAL A 258 -1.12 -6.09 3.92
C VAL A 258 0.05 -6.96 3.46
N ASP A 259 0.50 -7.87 4.32
CA ASP A 259 1.51 -8.84 3.95
C ASP A 259 0.85 -10.07 3.30
N LEU A 260 1.47 -10.54 2.21
CA LEU A 260 1.18 -11.79 1.53
C LEU A 260 2.39 -12.72 1.73
N VAL A 261 2.14 -14.02 1.87
CA VAL A 261 3.23 -14.98 2.10
C VAL A 261 3.27 -16.00 0.96
N ALA A 262 4.43 -16.16 0.35
CA ALA A 262 4.76 -17.30 -0.50
C ALA A 262 5.76 -18.18 0.26
N PRO A 263 5.35 -19.34 0.80
CA PRO A 263 6.22 -20.20 1.58
C PRO A 263 7.43 -20.69 0.79
N GLY A 264 8.54 -20.95 1.48
CA GLY A 264 9.80 -21.46 0.94
C GLY A 264 11.01 -20.74 1.51
N ASP A 265 12.19 -21.12 1.05
CA ASP A 265 13.44 -20.53 1.50
C ASP A 265 13.56 -19.07 1.06
N TYR A 266 13.69 -18.19 2.02
CA TYR A 266 13.79 -16.76 1.79
C TYR A 266 15.16 -16.23 2.20
N THR A 267 15.92 -15.80 1.22
CA THR A 267 17.16 -15.04 1.44
C THR A 267 16.94 -13.62 0.94
N PRO A 268 16.90 -12.61 1.83
CA PRO A 268 16.72 -11.22 1.43
C PRO A 268 17.93 -10.73 0.65
N ARG A 269 17.69 -9.91 -0.37
CA ARG A 269 18.75 -9.24 -1.11
C ARG A 269 19.01 -7.87 -0.49
N PRO A 270 20.27 -7.46 -0.34
CA PRO A 270 20.57 -6.11 0.10
C PRO A 270 20.08 -5.10 -0.95
N LEU A 271 19.66 -3.93 -0.49
CA LEU A 271 19.28 -2.84 -1.37
C LEU A 271 20.49 -2.44 -2.23
N PRO A 272 20.34 -2.29 -3.56
CA PRO A 272 21.43 -1.81 -4.40
C PRO A 272 21.95 -0.44 -3.96
N ALA A 273 23.20 -0.17 -4.21
CA ALA A 273 23.80 1.13 -3.91
C ALA A 273 23.03 2.28 -4.61
N PRO A 274 22.97 3.47 -3.99
CA PRO A 274 22.32 4.63 -4.60
C PRO A 274 22.87 4.93 -5.99
N ALA A 275 21.96 5.12 -6.95
CA ALA A 275 22.32 5.42 -8.33
C ALA A 275 21.27 6.32 -8.98
N THR A 276 21.73 7.32 -9.74
CA THR A 276 20.86 8.21 -10.52
C THR A 276 20.59 7.71 -11.93
N ARG A 277 21.12 6.52 -12.28
CA ARG A 277 20.98 5.88 -13.59
C ARG A 277 20.54 4.45 -13.45
N ALA A 278 19.56 4.07 -14.28
CA ALA A 278 19.11 2.69 -14.44
C ALA A 278 19.05 2.33 -15.92
N THR A 279 19.15 1.02 -16.23
CA THR A 279 18.97 0.49 -17.58
C THR A 279 17.93 -0.62 -17.55
N VAL A 280 16.94 -0.53 -18.43
CA VAL A 280 15.87 -1.53 -18.54
C VAL A 280 15.47 -1.71 -20.00
N ALA A 281 15.43 -2.96 -20.47
CA ALA A 281 14.98 -3.35 -21.82
C ALA A 281 15.55 -2.47 -22.95
N GLY A 282 16.86 -2.15 -22.90
CA GLY A 282 17.54 -1.33 -23.89
C GLY A 282 17.39 0.18 -23.72
N PHE A 283 16.63 0.64 -22.71
CA PHE A 283 16.52 2.05 -22.37
C PHE A 283 17.43 2.41 -21.20
N THR A 284 17.97 3.63 -21.23
CA THR A 284 18.68 4.25 -20.11
C THR A 284 17.80 5.33 -19.54
N VAL A 285 17.56 5.26 -18.22
CA VAL A 285 16.82 6.27 -17.47
C VAL A 285 17.77 6.94 -16.50
N ASN A 286 17.86 8.27 -16.53
CA ASN A 286 18.61 9.06 -15.56
C ASN A 286 17.64 9.97 -14.82
N TYR A 287 17.85 10.19 -13.53
CA TYR A 287 17.12 11.24 -12.81
C TYR A 287 18.05 12.30 -12.24
N GLU A 288 17.52 13.50 -12.13
CA GLU A 288 18.13 14.69 -11.52
C GLU A 288 17.23 15.19 -10.40
N GLY A 289 17.82 15.73 -9.35
CA GLY A 289 17.15 16.24 -8.16
C GLY A 289 17.67 15.56 -6.91
N THR A 290 17.48 16.22 -5.77
CA THR A 290 17.91 15.73 -4.46
C THR A 290 16.73 15.79 -3.51
N ALA A 291 16.22 14.63 -3.10
CA ALA A 291 15.13 14.55 -2.14
C ALA A 291 15.55 15.13 -0.78
N GLN A 292 14.61 15.78 -0.11
CA GLN A 292 14.79 16.40 1.19
C GLN A 292 13.71 15.93 2.15
N VAL A 293 14.05 15.87 3.43
CA VAL A 293 13.06 15.54 4.48
C VAL A 293 12.07 16.68 4.62
N GLY A 294 10.77 16.36 4.59
CA GLY A 294 9.68 17.31 4.83
C GLY A 294 9.49 18.38 3.74
N ALA A 295 10.20 18.28 2.62
CA ALA A 295 10.07 19.23 1.53
C ALA A 295 9.73 18.54 0.20
N ALA A 296 8.73 19.05 -0.52
CA ALA A 296 8.41 18.59 -1.86
C ALA A 296 9.46 19.11 -2.84
N VAL A 297 10.24 18.20 -3.41
CA VAL A 297 11.30 18.55 -4.39
C VAL A 297 11.08 17.84 -5.71
N PRO A 298 11.38 18.48 -6.85
CA PRO A 298 11.24 17.87 -8.14
C PRO A 298 12.37 16.87 -8.43
N LEU A 299 12.00 15.66 -8.81
CA LEU A 299 12.85 14.66 -9.42
C LEU A 299 12.51 14.58 -10.91
N ARG A 300 13.49 14.80 -11.80
CA ARG A 300 13.31 14.81 -13.24
C ARG A 300 13.95 13.57 -13.84
N PHE A 301 13.14 12.74 -14.48
CA PHE A 301 13.58 11.49 -15.11
C PHE A 301 13.65 11.68 -16.62
N ARG A 302 14.80 11.37 -17.22
CA ARG A 302 15.01 11.37 -18.68
C ARG A 302 15.19 9.95 -19.18
N VAL A 303 14.42 9.61 -20.20
CA VAL A 303 14.45 8.28 -20.82
C VAL A 303 15.11 8.38 -22.19
N ARG A 304 16.13 7.57 -22.42
CA ARG A 304 16.85 7.47 -23.69
C ARG A 304 16.81 6.04 -24.20
N ASP A 305 16.77 5.89 -25.51
CA ASP A 305 16.84 4.59 -26.18
C ASP A 305 18.27 4.01 -26.17
N GLY A 306 18.44 2.83 -26.79
CA GLY A 306 19.73 2.15 -26.88
C GLY A 306 20.80 2.89 -27.71
N ALA A 307 20.38 3.82 -28.58
CA ALA A 307 21.25 4.70 -29.34
C ALA A 307 21.57 6.02 -28.59
N GLY A 308 21.04 6.18 -27.37
CA GLY A 308 21.21 7.40 -26.57
C GLY A 308 20.31 8.57 -26.99
N GLN A 309 19.37 8.33 -27.90
CA GLN A 309 18.42 9.35 -28.33
C GLN A 309 17.27 9.50 -27.34
N PRO A 310 16.63 10.69 -27.24
CA PRO A 310 15.42 10.86 -26.45
C PRO A 310 14.34 9.84 -26.84
N ALA A 311 13.81 9.09 -25.86
CA ALA A 311 12.70 8.17 -26.10
C ALA A 311 11.38 8.93 -26.24
N THR A 312 10.52 8.53 -27.17
CA THR A 312 9.16 9.04 -27.26
C THR A 312 8.29 8.35 -26.22
N LEU A 313 8.00 9.04 -25.12
CA LEU A 313 7.14 8.53 -24.06
C LEU A 313 5.67 8.62 -24.48
N GLU A 314 4.93 7.60 -24.13
CA GLU A 314 3.48 7.51 -24.35
C GLU A 314 2.72 7.68 -23.04
N ARG A 315 1.46 8.12 -23.14
CA ARG A 315 0.58 8.17 -21.97
C ARG A 315 0.22 6.76 -21.51
N TYR A 316 0.44 6.52 -20.24
CA TYR A 316 0.03 5.32 -19.53
C TYR A 316 -0.67 5.76 -18.24
N LEU A 317 -1.90 5.32 -18.02
CA LEU A 317 -2.73 5.73 -16.88
C LEU A 317 -2.84 7.27 -16.73
N GLY A 318 -3.13 7.95 -17.84
CA GLY A 318 -3.34 9.40 -17.87
C GLY A 318 -2.07 10.26 -17.76
N ALA A 319 -0.90 9.68 -17.48
CA ALA A 319 0.38 10.37 -17.33
C ALA A 319 1.47 9.76 -18.21
N TYR A 320 2.62 10.42 -18.34
CA TYR A 320 3.76 9.90 -19.12
C TYR A 320 4.71 9.04 -18.29
N GLY A 321 4.35 8.77 -17.04
CA GLY A 321 5.03 7.86 -16.14
C GLY A 321 4.39 7.86 -14.78
N HIS A 322 4.65 6.79 -14.01
CA HIS A 322 4.23 6.65 -12.62
C HIS A 322 5.45 6.34 -11.77
N LEU A 323 5.58 7.03 -10.66
CA LEU A 323 6.67 6.82 -9.71
C LEU A 323 6.12 6.33 -8.38
N VAL A 324 6.61 5.19 -7.94
CA VAL A 324 6.39 4.66 -6.59
C VAL A 324 7.71 4.74 -5.83
N ALA A 325 7.68 5.22 -4.61
CA ALA A 325 8.82 5.23 -3.72
C ALA A 325 8.48 4.52 -2.41
N LEU A 326 9.33 3.58 -2.01
CA LEU A 326 9.17 2.79 -0.79
C LEU A 326 10.39 2.97 0.11
N ARG A 327 10.16 3.24 1.39
CA ARG A 327 11.24 3.40 2.36
C ARG A 327 11.81 2.04 2.76
N GLU A 328 13.15 1.93 2.80
CA GLU A 328 13.82 0.76 3.34
C GLU A 328 13.51 0.60 4.83
N GLY A 329 13.42 -0.65 5.31
CA GLY A 329 13.18 -0.96 6.70
C GLY A 329 11.70 -1.23 7.00
N ASP A 330 10.84 -0.22 6.93
CA ASP A 330 9.41 -0.36 7.25
C ASP A 330 8.50 -0.52 6.03
N LEU A 331 9.04 -0.35 4.82
CA LEU A 331 8.28 -0.39 3.57
C LEU A 331 7.21 0.72 3.45
N GLY A 332 7.45 1.85 4.10
CA GLY A 332 6.56 3.00 4.01
C GLY A 332 6.39 3.47 2.58
N TYR A 333 5.14 3.52 2.10
CA TYR A 333 4.78 3.98 0.77
C TYR A 333 4.72 5.50 0.74
N LEU A 334 5.41 6.10 -0.23
CA LEU A 334 5.38 7.54 -0.46
C LEU A 334 4.49 7.83 -1.67
N HIS A 335 3.52 8.68 -1.46
CA HIS A 335 2.70 9.18 -2.54
C HIS A 335 3.48 10.23 -3.34
N VAL A 336 3.55 10.06 -4.65
CA VAL A 336 4.35 10.91 -5.54
C VAL A 336 3.45 11.44 -6.64
N HIS A 337 3.52 12.76 -6.91
CA HIS A 337 2.68 13.40 -7.91
C HIS A 337 3.47 13.67 -9.19
N PRO A 338 2.94 13.31 -10.38
CA PRO A 338 3.53 13.73 -11.64
C PRO A 338 3.40 15.23 -11.79
N GLY A 339 4.43 15.87 -12.34
CA GLY A 339 4.37 17.27 -12.74
C GLY A 339 3.48 17.45 -13.96
N PRO A 340 2.90 18.67 -14.15
CA PRO A 340 2.09 19.00 -15.33
C PRO A 340 2.98 19.09 -16.57
N GLY A 341 2.46 18.69 -17.71
CA GLY A 341 3.03 18.98 -19.01
C GLY A 341 3.13 17.78 -19.95
N PRO A 342 3.22 18.01 -21.26
CA PRO A 342 3.53 16.98 -22.22
C PRO A 342 4.98 16.54 -22.00
N ALA A 343 5.21 15.24 -21.89
CA ALA A 343 6.56 14.72 -21.87
C ALA A 343 7.17 14.82 -23.26
N THR A 344 8.41 15.29 -23.29
CA THR A 344 9.34 14.95 -24.36
C THR A 344 10.01 13.63 -23.98
N ASP A 345 11.27 13.66 -23.61
CA ASP A 345 12.00 12.52 -22.99
C ASP A 345 12.07 12.62 -21.45
N THR A 346 11.38 13.62 -20.86
CA THR A 346 11.53 13.99 -19.45
C THR A 346 10.18 13.98 -18.74
N VAL A 347 10.10 13.29 -17.61
CA VAL A 347 8.97 13.29 -16.68
C VAL A 347 9.44 13.83 -15.34
N THR A 348 8.65 14.73 -14.74
CA THR A 348 8.96 15.31 -13.43
C THR A 348 7.98 14.77 -12.40
N PHE A 349 8.50 14.41 -11.23
CA PHE A 349 7.71 14.02 -10.06
C PHE A 349 8.11 14.87 -8.86
N TRP A 350 7.14 15.19 -8.02
CA TRP A 350 7.37 15.88 -6.76
C TRP A 350 7.35 14.86 -5.64
N LEU A 351 8.48 14.73 -4.92
CA LEU A 351 8.65 13.76 -3.85
C LEU A 351 8.95 14.49 -2.54
N THR A 352 8.20 14.13 -1.50
CA THR A 352 8.46 14.53 -0.11
C THR A 352 8.89 13.29 0.67
N ALA A 353 10.11 13.29 1.20
CA ALA A 353 10.57 12.21 2.07
C ALA A 353 10.16 12.48 3.52
N PRO A 354 9.49 11.54 4.22
CA PRO A 354 9.05 11.74 5.60
C PRO A 354 10.19 11.66 6.63
N GLY A 355 11.36 11.21 6.23
CA GLY A 355 12.54 11.08 7.10
C GLY A 355 13.79 10.72 6.33
N PRO A 356 14.95 10.73 7.01
CA PRO A 356 16.21 10.28 6.40
C PRO A 356 16.18 8.76 6.20
N GLY A 357 17.05 8.27 5.32
CA GLY A 357 17.20 6.84 5.03
C GLY A 357 17.29 6.52 3.56
N SER A 358 17.24 5.23 3.24
CA SER A 358 17.24 4.73 1.87
C SER A 358 15.81 4.50 1.38
N TYR A 359 15.60 4.77 0.12
CA TYR A 359 14.31 4.58 -0.56
C TYR A 359 14.54 3.84 -1.87
N ARG A 360 13.65 2.89 -2.16
CA ARG A 360 13.60 2.24 -3.46
C ARG A 360 12.54 2.92 -4.30
N MET A 361 12.92 3.38 -5.49
CA MET A 361 12.02 4.03 -6.44
C MET A 361 11.83 3.13 -7.66
N TYR A 362 10.59 3.11 -8.16
CA TYR A 362 10.17 2.36 -9.35
C TYR A 362 9.44 3.33 -10.27
N LEU A 363 10.05 3.59 -11.43
CA LEU A 363 9.46 4.43 -12.47
C LEU A 363 8.88 3.56 -13.56
N ASP A 364 7.57 3.55 -13.70
CA ASP A 364 6.89 3.00 -14.86
C ASP A 364 6.81 4.05 -15.97
N PHE A 365 7.19 3.67 -17.17
CA PHE A 365 7.07 4.48 -18.38
C PHE A 365 6.70 3.62 -19.56
N GLN A 366 5.98 4.19 -20.53
CA GLN A 366 5.53 3.47 -21.72
C GLN A 366 6.23 4.00 -22.97
N VAL A 367 6.74 3.07 -23.80
CA VAL A 367 7.29 3.32 -25.13
C VAL A 367 6.86 2.20 -26.06
N ALA A 368 6.34 2.54 -27.24
CA ALA A 368 5.84 1.59 -28.25
C ALA A 368 4.82 0.58 -27.68
N GLY A 369 3.86 1.09 -26.89
CA GLY A 369 2.79 0.30 -26.28
C GLY A 369 3.24 -0.63 -25.14
N VAL A 370 4.52 -0.60 -24.73
CA VAL A 370 5.06 -1.49 -23.69
C VAL A 370 5.46 -0.68 -22.46
N VAL A 371 4.89 -1.02 -21.32
CA VAL A 371 5.28 -0.47 -20.02
C VAL A 371 6.57 -1.14 -19.52
N ARG A 372 7.46 -0.33 -18.99
CA ARG A 372 8.76 -0.76 -18.42
C ARG A 372 8.97 -0.07 -17.09
N THR A 373 9.58 -0.77 -16.15
CA THR A 373 9.88 -0.25 -14.81
C THR A 373 11.39 -0.05 -14.65
N ALA A 374 11.81 1.19 -14.46
CA ALA A 374 13.20 1.51 -14.08
C ALA A 374 13.29 1.65 -12.56
N GLU A 375 14.30 1.00 -11.96
CA GLU A 375 14.44 0.91 -10.51
C GLU A 375 15.68 1.69 -10.04
N PHE A 376 15.52 2.45 -8.95
CA PHE A 376 16.59 3.28 -8.38
C PHE A 376 16.63 3.12 -6.87
N THR A 377 17.81 3.33 -6.30
CA THR A 377 17.98 3.54 -4.86
C THR A 377 18.34 5.00 -4.63
N LEU A 378 17.58 5.66 -3.76
CA LEU A 378 17.78 7.05 -3.33
C LEU A 378 18.14 7.07 -1.85
N THR A 379 19.12 7.90 -1.47
CA THR A 379 19.40 8.19 -0.06
C THR A 379 19.01 9.62 0.28
N VAL A 380 18.23 9.79 1.33
CA VAL A 380 17.82 11.07 1.91
C VAL A 380 18.57 11.28 3.23
N ARG A 381 19.13 12.45 3.43
CA ARG A 381 19.95 12.79 4.62
C ARG A 381 19.28 13.86 5.46
#